data_961ec1d53f1f86bd8e8a818dd719a72a
#
_entry.id   961ec1d53f1f86bd8e8a818dd719a72a
#
_cell.length_a   1.000
_cell.length_b   1.000
_cell.length_c   1.000
_cell.angle_alpha   90.00
_cell.angle_beta   90.00
_cell.angle_gamma   90.00
#
_symmetry.space_group_name_H-M   'P 1'
#
loop_
_entity.id
_entity.type
_entity.pdbx_description
1 polymer ?
#
loop_
_entity_poly.entity_id
_entity_poly.type
_entity_poly.pdbx_seq_one_letter_code
_entity_poly.pdbx_strand_id
1 'polypeptide(L)'
;MSAAMARRRFLALGGGLALTGGLAACSSPLASGLTGSQPDTADVIFWNLFTGGDGANMVLMEDAFRRANPGTSLEATILGWGNPYYTKLALATASGTPPDVGIAHLSRLPLLAAAGLLEPVEHTGIGELGVTSDRFTPAAWKKATVDGTTYAVPLDTHPFVLFYNVDLARKAGLLAPGGDGLVPLKGKEDFLDAVKAMKEEGGAQYGAVMSITADPSTAWRYFSMIYSGLAGPLVTDSGTRISIDEEAMRETFAFMRSLTAGGLMPSSLNGSGANALFSTGKAGFLFDGEWQIPSYRMVKGFRFDVVPFPALLGPKPVAYADSHALVVPRNAGRSAARTRDAARFIKSLLDDSAVWAQGGHIPAWLPTQRSKAFLDQSPQRNYVRAAFDAQYDPAAWYTGAGSDFQSTVGSTIIDVLSGRTSPRGAVAGMRADLKRYTTARPPVTMK
;
A
#
# COMPACT_ATOMS: atom_id res chain seq x y z
N MET A 1 59.86 -18.14 5.38
CA MET A 1 60.11 -18.35 6.80
C MET A 1 59.55 -17.10 7.52
N SER A 2 58.58 -17.01 8.31
CA SER A 2 57.63 -17.87 9.01
C SER A 2 56.67 -16.92 9.72
N ALA A 3 55.42 -16.81 9.32
CA ALA A 3 54.38 -15.98 9.96
C ALA A 3 53.24 -16.93 10.50
N ALA A 4 53.65 -18.00 11.14
CA ALA A 4 52.73 -19.07 11.56
C ALA A 4 52.78 -19.41 13.05
N MET A 5 53.24 -18.49 13.93
CA MET A 5 53.45 -18.76 15.36
C MET A 5 52.85 -17.74 16.34
N ALA A 6 51.82 -16.98 15.99
CA ALA A 6 51.20 -16.03 16.90
C ALA A 6 49.70 -16.28 17.22
N ARG A 7 49.13 -17.42 16.91
CA ARG A 7 47.70 -17.70 17.15
C ARG A 7 47.38 -18.78 18.19
N ARG A 8 48.33 -19.24 19.00
CA ARG A 8 48.11 -20.34 19.96
C ARG A 8 48.34 -20.00 21.44
N ARG A 9 48.33 -18.73 21.85
CA ARG A 9 48.56 -18.38 23.28
C ARG A 9 47.48 -17.47 23.89
N PHE A 10 46.22 -17.51 23.42
CA PHE A 10 45.13 -16.72 24.02
C PHE A 10 43.95 -17.60 24.54
N LEU A 11 44.16 -18.92 24.76
CA LEU A 11 43.13 -19.82 25.24
C LEU A 11 43.57 -20.64 26.47
N ALA A 12 44.24 -20.00 27.43
CA ALA A 12 44.54 -20.66 28.69
C ALA A 12 44.77 -19.64 29.80
N LEU A 13 43.74 -18.94 30.27
CA LEU A 13 43.65 -18.36 31.62
C LEU A 13 42.22 -17.81 31.81
N GLY A 14 41.41 -18.52 32.57
CA GLY A 14 40.04 -18.08 32.91
C GLY A 14 39.13 -19.22 33.39
N GLY A 15 39.68 -20.22 33.99
CA GLY A 15 38.90 -21.18 34.76
C GLY A 15 38.83 -20.76 36.23
N GLY A 16 37.62 -20.57 36.76
CA GLY A 16 37.40 -20.60 38.20
C GLY A 16 36.98 -19.27 38.80
N LEU A 17 35.70 -18.96 38.76
CA LEU A 17 34.92 -18.40 39.88
C LEU A 17 33.44 -18.64 39.58
N ALA A 18 32.98 -19.73 40.14
CA ALA A 18 31.56 -20.04 40.19
C ALA A 18 30.93 -19.36 41.40
N LEU A 19 29.68 -18.93 41.21
CA LEU A 19 28.60 -19.00 42.19
C LEU A 19 28.14 -17.69 42.86
N THR A 20 26.83 -17.54 42.66
CA THR A 20 25.82 -16.83 43.45
C THR A 20 25.70 -15.31 43.21
N GLY A 21 24.75 -14.97 42.37
CA GLY A 21 24.28 -13.63 42.23
C GLY A 21 23.22 -13.52 41.14
N GLY A 22 21.94 -13.55 41.51
CA GLY A 22 20.78 -12.98 40.88
C GLY A 22 20.68 -13.02 39.35
N LEU A 23 19.76 -13.79 38.85
CA LEU A 23 19.15 -13.65 37.51
C LEU A 23 18.46 -12.27 37.38
N ALA A 24 19.23 -11.23 37.25
CA ALA A 24 18.75 -9.99 36.63
C ALA A 24 19.00 -10.12 35.13
N ALA A 25 18.02 -10.64 34.41
CA ALA A 25 18.00 -10.63 32.96
C ALA A 25 18.02 -9.15 32.51
N CYS A 26 19.21 -8.65 32.16
CA CYS A 26 19.33 -7.43 31.40
C CYS A 26 18.65 -7.64 30.04
N SER A 27 17.40 -7.20 29.92
CA SER A 27 16.73 -7.07 28.63
C SER A 27 17.47 -5.97 27.84
N SER A 28 18.44 -6.40 27.02
CA SER A 28 19.08 -5.45 26.12
C SER A 28 18.10 -5.08 25.00
N PRO A 29 18.01 -3.80 24.60
CA PRO A 29 17.13 -3.34 23.52
C PRO A 29 17.34 -4.08 22.19
N LEU A 30 18.53 -4.68 21.99
CA LEU A 30 18.86 -5.48 20.81
C LEU A 30 18.24 -6.90 20.84
N ALA A 31 18.08 -7.49 21.99
CA ALA A 31 17.47 -8.83 22.11
C ALA A 31 15.96 -8.79 21.91
N SER A 32 15.28 -7.76 22.43
CA SER A 32 13.85 -7.53 22.20
C SER A 32 13.51 -7.21 20.74
N GLY A 33 14.39 -6.55 20.00
CA GLY A 33 14.23 -6.30 18.57
C GLY A 33 14.29 -7.56 17.70
N LEU A 34 15.02 -8.61 18.15
CA LEU A 34 15.17 -9.86 17.40
C LEU A 34 14.11 -10.91 17.76
N THR A 35 13.63 -10.93 18.99
CA THR A 35 12.67 -11.93 19.47
C THR A 35 11.23 -11.47 19.42
N GLY A 36 10.98 -10.16 19.24
CA GLY A 36 9.61 -9.60 19.27
C GLY A 36 8.96 -9.64 20.65
N SER A 37 9.67 -10.14 21.67
CA SER A 37 9.20 -10.14 23.04
C SER A 37 9.46 -8.77 23.64
N GLN A 38 8.46 -7.89 23.63
CA GLN A 38 8.47 -6.69 24.46
C GLN A 38 7.94 -7.05 25.86
N PRO A 39 8.52 -6.48 26.92
CA PRO A 39 7.89 -6.57 28.23
C PRO A 39 6.50 -5.95 28.12
N ASP A 40 5.50 -6.60 28.67
CA ASP A 40 4.08 -6.25 28.65
C ASP A 40 3.81 -5.00 29.56
N THR A 41 4.50 -3.89 29.24
CA THR A 41 4.48 -2.68 30.06
C THR A 41 3.49 -1.64 29.58
N ALA A 42 3.08 -1.70 28.30
CA ALA A 42 2.09 -0.77 27.74
C ALA A 42 0.68 -1.39 27.71
N ASP A 43 -0.35 -0.54 27.88
CA ASP A 43 -1.76 -0.95 27.80
C ASP A 43 -2.17 -1.27 26.36
N VAL A 44 -1.54 -0.59 25.38
CA VAL A 44 -1.73 -0.83 23.96
C VAL A 44 -0.38 -0.93 23.27
N ILE A 45 -0.12 -2.04 22.58
CA ILE A 45 1.04 -2.23 21.69
C ILE A 45 0.53 -2.15 20.25
N PHE A 46 1.08 -1.20 19.50
CA PHE A 46 0.72 -0.96 18.10
C PHE A 46 1.89 -1.21 17.16
N TRP A 47 1.69 -2.03 16.14
CA TRP A 47 2.67 -2.22 15.07
C TRP A 47 2.17 -1.63 13.76
N ASN A 48 3.00 -0.79 13.15
CA ASN A 48 2.73 -0.21 11.85
C ASN A 48 3.96 -0.32 10.92
N LEU A 49 3.79 0.09 9.66
CA LEU A 49 4.81 0.00 8.62
C LEU A 49 5.03 1.36 7.93
N PHE A 50 4.55 2.44 8.55
CA PHE A 50 4.52 3.75 7.93
C PHE A 50 5.82 4.51 8.11
N THR A 51 6.31 5.11 7.03
CA THR A 51 7.51 5.95 7.00
C THR A 51 7.24 7.24 6.24
N GLY A 52 8.19 8.18 6.23
CA GLY A 52 8.04 9.44 5.51
C GLY A 52 6.83 10.26 5.98
N GLY A 53 6.03 10.77 5.04
CA GLY A 53 4.85 11.58 5.33
C GLY A 53 3.77 10.81 6.11
N ASP A 54 3.53 9.57 5.75
CA ASP A 54 2.55 8.70 6.42
C ASP A 54 2.98 8.40 7.86
N GLY A 55 4.27 8.12 8.06
CA GLY A 55 4.82 7.94 9.40
C GLY A 55 4.64 9.18 10.28
N ALA A 56 4.88 10.36 9.72
CA ALA A 56 4.69 11.62 10.45
C ALA A 56 3.21 11.85 10.83
N ASN A 57 2.28 11.58 9.92
CA ASN A 57 0.85 11.69 10.20
C ASN A 57 0.39 10.67 11.24
N MET A 58 0.88 9.44 11.18
CA MET A 58 0.55 8.41 12.18
C MET A 58 1.02 8.82 13.57
N VAL A 59 2.24 9.35 13.71
CA VAL A 59 2.76 9.88 14.99
C VAL A 59 1.86 10.98 15.54
N LEU A 60 1.35 11.89 14.70
CA LEU A 60 0.41 12.94 15.15
C LEU A 60 -0.89 12.35 15.72
N MET A 61 -1.41 11.28 15.08
CA MET A 61 -2.62 10.59 15.55
C MET A 61 -2.35 9.79 16.83
N GLU A 62 -1.21 9.12 16.94
CA GLU A 62 -0.77 8.44 18.17
C GLU A 62 -0.64 9.43 19.34
N ASP A 63 -0.05 10.60 19.08
CA ASP A 63 0.09 11.65 20.10
C ASP A 63 -1.26 12.27 20.49
N ALA A 64 -2.21 12.37 19.56
CA ALA A 64 -3.57 12.78 19.88
C ALA A 64 -4.24 11.78 20.83
N PHE A 65 -4.10 10.46 20.57
CA PHE A 65 -4.59 9.42 21.48
C PHE A 65 -3.96 9.51 22.86
N ARG A 66 -2.62 9.66 22.96
CA ARG A 66 -1.90 9.79 24.25
C ARG A 66 -2.39 10.99 25.06
N ARG A 67 -2.61 12.13 24.39
CA ARG A 67 -3.14 13.34 25.05
C ARG A 67 -4.58 13.17 25.56
N ALA A 68 -5.41 12.49 24.78
CA ALA A 68 -6.82 12.26 25.14
C ALA A 68 -6.99 11.16 26.22
N ASN A 69 -6.01 10.29 26.38
CA ASN A 69 -6.05 9.12 27.26
C ASN A 69 -4.82 9.05 28.18
N PRO A 70 -4.58 10.02 29.09
CA PRO A 70 -3.34 10.09 29.86
C PRO A 70 -3.14 8.90 30.83
N GLY A 71 -4.18 8.11 31.08
CA GLY A 71 -4.13 6.89 31.89
C GLY A 71 -3.92 5.60 31.09
N THR A 72 -3.75 5.69 29.76
CA THR A 72 -3.55 4.54 28.88
C THR A 72 -2.22 4.71 28.13
N SER A 73 -1.27 3.84 28.42
CA SER A 73 0.03 3.87 27.75
C SER A 73 -0.05 3.25 26.35
N LEU A 74 0.57 3.90 25.36
CA LEU A 74 0.65 3.43 23.97
C LEU A 74 2.12 3.27 23.57
N GLU A 75 2.50 2.06 23.20
CA GLU A 75 3.79 1.76 22.55
C GLU A 75 3.58 1.46 21.07
N ALA A 76 4.18 2.27 20.19
CA ALA A 76 4.10 2.11 18.75
C ALA A 76 5.46 1.69 18.18
N THR A 77 5.47 0.66 17.33
CA THR A 77 6.68 0.16 16.66
C THR A 77 6.50 0.21 15.14
N ILE A 78 7.46 0.84 14.45
CA ILE A 78 7.52 0.87 12.99
C ILE A 78 8.37 -0.30 12.50
N LEU A 79 7.82 -1.11 11.60
CA LEU A 79 8.48 -2.27 11.01
C LEU A 79 8.66 -2.10 9.50
N GLY A 80 9.60 -2.85 8.91
CA GLY A 80 9.90 -2.79 7.48
C GLY A 80 8.70 -3.22 6.63
N TRP A 81 8.37 -2.43 5.61
CA TRP A 81 7.24 -2.65 4.70
C TRP A 81 7.33 -3.98 3.92
N GLY A 82 6.19 -4.54 3.57
CA GLY A 82 6.06 -5.72 2.72
C GLY A 82 6.22 -7.03 3.49
N ASN A 83 6.77 -8.07 2.86
CA ASN A 83 6.91 -9.40 3.46
C ASN A 83 7.60 -9.44 4.83
N PRO A 84 8.64 -8.63 5.13
CA PRO A 84 9.22 -8.61 6.47
C PRO A 84 8.22 -8.27 7.58
N TYR A 85 7.35 -7.29 7.35
CA TYR A 85 6.29 -6.91 8.29
C TYR A 85 5.32 -8.08 8.55
N TYR A 86 4.75 -8.63 7.47
CA TYR A 86 3.74 -9.69 7.57
C TYR A 86 4.30 -10.99 8.16
N THR A 87 5.56 -11.32 7.85
CA THR A 87 6.24 -12.47 8.45
C THR A 87 6.40 -12.27 9.96
N LYS A 88 6.85 -11.08 10.38
CA LYS A 88 7.02 -10.78 11.82
C LYS A 88 5.68 -10.81 12.55
N LEU A 89 4.62 -10.23 11.97
CA LEU A 89 3.27 -10.24 12.54
C LEU A 89 2.75 -11.67 12.70
N ALA A 90 2.90 -12.50 11.68
CA ALA A 90 2.48 -13.91 11.72
C ALA A 90 3.25 -14.72 12.76
N LEU A 91 4.57 -14.57 12.83
CA LEU A 91 5.40 -15.27 13.80
C LEU A 91 5.09 -14.85 15.25
N ALA A 92 4.93 -13.57 15.50
CA ALA A 92 4.56 -13.05 16.82
C ALA A 92 3.17 -13.55 17.26
N THR A 93 2.21 -13.58 16.33
CA THR A 93 0.89 -14.13 16.62
C THR A 93 0.95 -15.63 16.91
N ALA A 94 1.69 -16.39 16.12
CA ALA A 94 1.86 -17.83 16.33
C ALA A 94 2.60 -18.18 17.63
N SER A 95 3.51 -17.31 18.09
CA SER A 95 4.23 -17.48 19.36
C SER A 95 3.48 -16.95 20.59
N GLY A 96 2.30 -16.35 20.41
CA GLY A 96 1.49 -15.83 21.53
C GLY A 96 1.92 -14.46 22.05
N THR A 97 2.77 -13.73 21.29
CA THR A 97 3.27 -12.40 21.66
C THR A 97 3.01 -11.34 20.59
N PRO A 98 1.79 -11.27 20.00
CA PRO A 98 1.47 -10.28 19.00
C PRO A 98 1.23 -8.89 19.61
N PRO A 99 1.23 -7.80 18.79
CA PRO A 99 0.71 -6.51 19.22
C PRO A 99 -0.80 -6.59 19.50
N ASP A 100 -1.34 -5.57 20.18
CA ASP A 100 -2.78 -5.44 20.37
C ASP A 100 -3.49 -4.97 19.13
N VAL A 101 -2.84 -4.05 18.39
CA VAL A 101 -3.31 -3.54 17.11
C VAL A 101 -2.16 -3.58 16.12
N GLY A 102 -2.45 -4.03 14.91
CA GLY A 102 -1.53 -3.99 13.78
C GLY A 102 -2.15 -3.33 12.57
N ILE A 103 -1.31 -2.86 11.64
CA ILE A 103 -1.76 -2.45 10.31
C ILE A 103 -1.73 -3.65 9.37
N ALA A 104 -2.74 -3.78 8.52
CA ALA A 104 -2.71 -4.71 7.39
C ALA A 104 -3.27 -4.00 6.15
N HIS A 105 -2.75 -4.37 4.98
CA HIS A 105 -3.43 -4.05 3.73
C HIS A 105 -4.61 -5.02 3.54
N LEU A 106 -5.75 -4.50 3.11
CA LEU A 106 -6.94 -5.36 2.88
C LEU A 106 -6.68 -6.42 1.81
N SER A 107 -5.78 -6.18 0.88
CA SER A 107 -5.36 -7.17 -0.10
C SER A 107 -4.58 -8.36 0.51
N ARG A 108 -4.02 -8.22 1.71
CA ARG A 108 -3.33 -9.29 2.46
C ARG A 108 -4.24 -10.08 3.41
N LEU A 109 -5.44 -9.59 3.61
CA LEU A 109 -6.37 -10.15 4.59
C LEU A 109 -6.76 -11.61 4.33
N PRO A 110 -6.94 -12.09 3.06
CA PRO A 110 -7.28 -13.48 2.82
C PRO A 110 -6.27 -14.47 3.43
N LEU A 111 -4.96 -14.19 3.32
CA LEU A 111 -3.94 -15.04 3.92
C LEU A 111 -3.97 -14.99 5.44
N LEU A 112 -4.06 -13.80 6.02
CA LEU A 112 -4.00 -13.62 7.49
C LEU A 112 -5.23 -14.25 8.17
N ALA A 113 -6.42 -14.08 7.59
CA ALA A 113 -7.66 -14.67 8.09
C ALA A 113 -7.64 -16.19 7.97
N ALA A 114 -7.26 -16.74 6.80
CA ALA A 114 -7.16 -18.17 6.58
C ALA A 114 -6.14 -18.86 7.48
N ALA A 115 -5.06 -18.16 7.81
CA ALA A 115 -4.06 -18.63 8.78
C ALA A 115 -4.54 -18.58 10.24
N GLY A 116 -5.75 -18.02 10.50
CA GLY A 116 -6.30 -17.89 11.85
C GLY A 116 -5.52 -16.92 12.73
N LEU A 117 -4.86 -15.92 12.12
CA LEU A 117 -3.99 -14.99 12.82
C LEU A 117 -4.72 -13.77 13.38
N LEU A 118 -5.99 -13.55 13.00
CA LEU A 118 -6.74 -12.36 13.36
C LEU A 118 -7.97 -12.69 14.19
N GLU A 119 -8.31 -11.79 15.11
CA GLU A 119 -9.61 -11.83 15.79
C GLU A 119 -10.69 -11.25 14.87
N PRO A 120 -11.89 -11.85 14.82
CA PRO A 120 -13.05 -11.22 14.23
C PRO A 120 -13.35 -9.86 14.87
N VAL A 121 -13.69 -8.87 14.06
CA VAL A 121 -13.99 -7.50 14.54
C VAL A 121 -15.11 -7.50 15.59
N GLU A 122 -16.09 -8.37 15.47
CA GLU A 122 -17.20 -8.53 16.42
C GLU A 122 -16.75 -8.93 17.82
N HIS A 123 -15.58 -9.58 17.94
CA HIS A 123 -15.03 -9.98 19.25
C HIS A 123 -14.21 -8.88 19.93
N THR A 124 -13.98 -7.76 19.25
CA THR A 124 -13.13 -6.67 19.78
C THR A 124 -13.89 -5.64 20.62
N GLY A 125 -15.22 -5.70 20.64
CA GLY A 125 -16.07 -4.71 21.32
C GLY A 125 -16.14 -3.35 20.60
N ILE A 126 -15.52 -3.19 19.42
CA ILE A 126 -15.45 -1.89 18.73
C ILE A 126 -16.83 -1.43 18.21
N GLY A 127 -17.76 -2.35 18.00
CA GLY A 127 -19.14 -2.06 17.63
C GLY A 127 -19.85 -1.22 18.66
N GLU A 128 -19.55 -1.41 19.95
CA GLU A 128 -20.09 -0.62 21.07
C GLU A 128 -19.64 0.86 21.00
N LEU A 129 -18.55 1.13 20.33
CA LEU A 129 -18.04 2.47 20.04
C LEU A 129 -18.61 3.09 18.75
N GLY A 130 -19.65 2.46 18.19
CA GLY A 130 -20.33 2.92 16.98
C GLY A 130 -19.56 2.67 15.69
N VAL A 131 -18.59 1.75 15.68
CA VAL A 131 -17.87 1.34 14.47
C VAL A 131 -18.64 0.21 13.79
N THR A 132 -19.51 0.59 12.86
CA THR A 132 -20.45 -0.30 12.17
C THR A 132 -20.28 -0.19 10.65
N SER A 133 -20.70 -1.22 9.91
CA SER A 133 -20.49 -1.36 8.46
C SER A 133 -21.02 -0.19 7.63
N ASP A 134 -22.15 0.38 8.02
CA ASP A 134 -22.83 1.50 7.34
C ASP A 134 -22.04 2.83 7.44
N ARG A 135 -21.03 2.87 8.28
CA ARG A 135 -20.15 4.03 8.48
C ARG A 135 -18.85 3.98 7.68
N PHE A 136 -18.70 3.01 6.79
CA PHE A 136 -17.52 2.85 5.94
C PHE A 136 -17.87 2.91 4.45
N THR A 137 -16.85 3.20 3.63
CA THR A 137 -16.99 3.00 2.18
C THR A 137 -17.29 1.54 1.90
N PRO A 138 -18.34 1.23 1.09
CA PRO A 138 -18.80 -0.16 0.91
C PRO A 138 -17.71 -1.08 0.36
N ALA A 139 -16.88 -0.59 -0.56
CA ALA A 139 -15.81 -1.37 -1.17
C ALA A 139 -14.76 -1.82 -0.14
N ALA A 140 -14.31 -0.91 0.73
CA ALA A 140 -13.34 -1.22 1.78
C ALA A 140 -13.91 -2.17 2.83
N TRP A 141 -15.14 -1.94 3.30
CA TRP A 141 -15.79 -2.84 4.26
C TRP A 141 -16.01 -4.24 3.71
N LYS A 142 -16.48 -4.34 2.46
CA LYS A 142 -16.61 -5.63 1.78
C LYS A 142 -15.27 -6.37 1.70
N LYS A 143 -14.19 -5.65 1.41
CA LYS A 143 -12.85 -6.25 1.31
C LYS A 143 -12.28 -6.63 2.69
N ALA A 144 -12.71 -5.99 3.77
CA ALA A 144 -12.37 -6.35 5.15
C ALA A 144 -13.06 -7.63 5.64
N THR A 145 -14.00 -8.15 4.86
CA THR A 145 -14.78 -9.35 5.17
C THR A 145 -14.29 -10.53 4.33
N VAL A 146 -13.90 -11.61 4.99
CA VAL A 146 -13.47 -12.89 4.38
C VAL A 146 -14.42 -13.98 4.84
N ASP A 147 -15.02 -14.70 3.90
CA ASP A 147 -15.95 -15.80 4.17
C ASP A 147 -17.07 -15.45 5.18
N GLY A 148 -17.61 -14.24 5.04
CA GLY A 148 -18.71 -13.74 5.88
C GLY A 148 -18.29 -13.15 7.23
N THR A 149 -17.01 -13.24 7.63
CA THR A 149 -16.48 -12.70 8.88
C THR A 149 -15.61 -11.48 8.60
N THR A 150 -15.83 -10.38 9.31
CA THR A 150 -15.00 -9.17 9.21
C THR A 150 -13.80 -9.27 10.13
N TYR A 151 -12.57 -9.12 9.58
CA TYR A 151 -11.31 -9.26 10.31
C TYR A 151 -10.49 -7.97 10.42
N ALA A 152 -10.94 -6.90 9.80
CA ALA A 152 -10.20 -5.66 9.80
C ALA A 152 -11.15 -4.45 9.84
N VAL A 153 -10.68 -3.34 10.38
CA VAL A 153 -11.35 -2.04 10.37
C VAL A 153 -10.62 -1.16 9.36
N PRO A 154 -11.21 -0.85 8.19
CA PRO A 154 -10.56 -0.04 7.18
C PRO A 154 -10.23 1.38 7.69
N LEU A 155 -8.98 1.81 7.55
CA LEU A 155 -8.55 3.17 7.90
C LEU A 155 -8.76 4.11 6.70
N ASP A 156 -8.36 3.66 5.52
CA ASP A 156 -8.36 4.45 4.30
C ASP A 156 -8.75 3.64 3.06
N THR A 157 -8.75 4.33 1.93
CA THR A 157 -8.52 3.79 0.60
C THR A 157 -7.42 4.62 -0.03
N HIS A 158 -6.36 3.97 -0.54
CA HIS A 158 -5.22 4.60 -1.18
C HIS A 158 -5.14 4.20 -2.66
N PRO A 159 -5.70 5.04 -3.56
CA PRO A 159 -5.75 4.74 -4.97
C PRO A 159 -4.46 5.09 -5.70
N PHE A 160 -4.23 4.38 -6.80
CA PHE A 160 -3.29 4.80 -7.83
C PHE A 160 -3.94 5.91 -8.65
N VAL A 161 -3.23 7.05 -8.83
CA VAL A 161 -3.80 8.30 -9.34
C VAL A 161 -2.92 8.94 -10.42
N LEU A 162 -3.49 9.90 -11.14
CA LEU A 162 -2.81 10.69 -12.15
C LEU A 162 -2.43 12.06 -11.57
N PHE A 163 -1.13 12.23 -11.30
CA PHE A 163 -0.57 13.55 -11.00
C PHE A 163 -0.31 14.30 -12.29
N TYR A 164 -0.48 15.64 -12.26
CA TYR A 164 -0.07 16.49 -13.36
C TYR A 164 0.60 17.77 -12.87
N ASN A 165 1.57 18.23 -13.66
CA ASN A 165 2.21 19.52 -13.44
C ASN A 165 1.30 20.65 -13.99
N VAL A 166 0.82 21.51 -13.11
CA VAL A 166 -0.12 22.58 -13.43
C VAL A 166 0.46 23.59 -14.43
N ASP A 167 1.75 23.89 -14.33
CA ASP A 167 2.39 24.87 -15.21
C ASP A 167 2.56 24.35 -16.63
N LEU A 168 2.92 23.08 -16.77
CA LEU A 168 3.02 22.42 -18.07
C LEU A 168 1.64 22.20 -18.69
N ALA A 169 0.65 21.79 -17.89
CA ALA A 169 -0.74 21.65 -18.34
C ALA A 169 -1.33 22.98 -18.85
N ARG A 170 -1.01 24.09 -18.18
CA ARG A 170 -1.42 25.42 -18.63
C ARG A 170 -0.81 25.77 -19.98
N LYS A 171 0.48 25.55 -20.19
CA LYS A 171 1.18 25.79 -21.47
C LYS A 171 0.62 24.90 -22.58
N ALA A 172 0.28 23.65 -22.24
CA ALA A 172 -0.27 22.68 -23.17
C ALA A 172 -1.78 22.88 -23.46
N GLY A 173 -2.43 23.89 -22.85
CA GLY A 173 -3.86 24.14 -23.07
C GLY A 173 -4.79 23.08 -22.45
N LEU A 174 -4.29 22.33 -21.47
CA LEU A 174 -5.00 21.20 -20.84
C LEU A 174 -5.76 21.56 -19.56
N LEU A 175 -5.77 22.85 -19.16
CA LEU A 175 -6.57 23.28 -18.02
C LEU A 175 -7.98 23.68 -18.47
N ALA A 176 -8.96 23.37 -17.63
CA ALA A 176 -10.35 23.80 -17.84
C ALA A 176 -10.48 25.33 -17.88
N PRO A 177 -11.50 25.89 -18.53
CA PRO A 177 -11.77 27.30 -18.47
C PRO A 177 -11.87 27.81 -17.03
N GLY A 178 -11.13 28.86 -16.69
CA GLY A 178 -10.97 29.35 -15.32
C GLY A 178 -9.70 28.83 -14.62
N GLY A 179 -9.03 27.84 -15.17
CA GLY A 179 -7.79 27.26 -14.63
C GLY A 179 -7.98 26.29 -13.47
N ASP A 180 -9.22 25.89 -13.21
CA ASP A 180 -9.61 24.99 -12.11
C ASP A 180 -9.59 23.53 -12.57
N GLY A 181 -8.39 22.93 -12.58
CA GLY A 181 -8.21 21.51 -12.85
C GLY A 181 -7.92 21.16 -14.31
N LEU A 182 -7.67 19.89 -14.55
CA LEU A 182 -7.40 19.31 -15.87
C LEU A 182 -8.72 19.17 -16.66
N VAL A 183 -8.69 19.42 -17.97
CA VAL A 183 -9.83 19.12 -18.85
C VAL A 183 -10.18 17.61 -18.75
N PRO A 184 -11.47 17.23 -18.82
CA PRO A 184 -11.84 15.82 -18.82
C PRO A 184 -11.24 15.09 -20.02
N LEU A 185 -10.47 14.02 -19.74
CA LEU A 185 -9.90 13.14 -20.76
C LEU A 185 -10.84 11.95 -20.97
N LYS A 186 -11.26 11.72 -22.21
CA LYS A 186 -12.24 10.69 -22.57
C LYS A 186 -11.60 9.59 -23.39
N GLY A 187 -11.20 8.50 -22.72
CA GLY A 187 -10.62 7.35 -23.39
C GLY A 187 -9.13 7.50 -23.72
N LYS A 188 -8.66 6.56 -24.49
CA LYS A 188 -7.25 6.35 -24.82
C LYS A 188 -6.70 7.49 -25.68
N GLU A 189 -7.47 7.94 -26.66
CA GLU A 189 -7.04 8.93 -27.63
C GLU A 189 -6.79 10.28 -26.95
N ASP A 190 -7.79 10.84 -26.24
CA ASP A 190 -7.64 12.09 -25.49
C ASP A 190 -6.47 12.02 -24.49
N PHE A 191 -6.29 10.85 -23.86
CA PHE A 191 -5.20 10.65 -22.93
C PHE A 191 -3.82 10.68 -23.61
N LEU A 192 -3.66 10.01 -24.75
CA LEU A 192 -2.41 10.01 -25.51
C LEU A 192 -2.12 11.43 -26.05
N ASP A 193 -3.13 12.13 -26.55
CA ASP A 193 -2.98 13.50 -27.03
C ASP A 193 -2.58 14.45 -25.88
N ALA A 194 -3.17 14.30 -24.70
CA ALA A 194 -2.77 15.07 -23.54
C ALA A 194 -1.32 14.78 -23.12
N VAL A 195 -0.90 13.52 -23.12
CA VAL A 195 0.49 13.15 -22.81
C VAL A 195 1.46 13.72 -23.85
N LYS A 196 1.07 13.72 -25.12
CA LYS A 196 1.84 14.34 -26.20
C LYS A 196 1.92 15.85 -26.04
N ALA A 197 0.78 16.52 -25.78
CA ALA A 197 0.72 17.96 -25.55
C ALA A 197 1.58 18.42 -24.36
N MET A 198 1.62 17.65 -23.26
CA MET A 198 2.52 17.95 -22.16
C MET A 198 4.00 17.97 -22.58
N LYS A 199 4.38 17.11 -23.51
CA LYS A 199 5.76 17.04 -24.01
C LYS A 199 6.05 18.15 -25.02
N GLU A 200 5.19 18.32 -26.03
CA GLU A 200 5.44 19.19 -27.17
C GLU A 200 5.13 20.65 -26.85
N GLU A 201 3.90 20.95 -26.45
CA GLU A 201 3.43 22.30 -26.17
C GLU A 201 3.78 22.74 -24.72
N GLY A 202 3.68 21.83 -23.77
CA GLY A 202 4.09 22.05 -22.38
C GLY A 202 5.59 22.24 -22.21
N GLY A 203 6.39 21.66 -23.12
CA GLY A 203 7.85 21.73 -23.10
C GLY A 203 8.49 20.76 -22.11
N ALA A 204 7.79 19.69 -21.73
CA ALA A 204 8.37 18.64 -20.88
C ALA A 204 9.35 17.75 -21.64
N GLN A 205 10.34 17.21 -20.97
CA GLN A 205 11.23 16.17 -21.54
C GLN A 205 10.43 14.90 -21.86
N TYR A 206 9.49 14.55 -20.97
CA TYR A 206 8.55 13.44 -21.13
C TYR A 206 7.13 13.91 -20.87
N GLY A 207 6.19 13.44 -21.67
CA GLY A 207 4.77 13.72 -21.45
C GLY A 207 4.26 13.07 -20.17
N ALA A 208 4.75 11.86 -19.87
CA ALA A 208 4.44 11.13 -18.63
C ALA A 208 5.66 10.37 -18.10
N VAL A 209 5.65 10.06 -16.81
CA VAL A 209 6.62 9.20 -16.13
C VAL A 209 5.93 8.29 -15.12
N MET A 210 6.55 7.14 -14.85
CA MET A 210 6.23 6.24 -13.75
C MET A 210 7.47 5.44 -13.34
N SER A 211 7.44 4.79 -12.18
CA SER A 211 8.44 3.78 -11.83
C SER A 211 8.29 2.56 -12.75
N ILE A 212 9.31 2.25 -13.55
CA ILE A 212 9.34 1.09 -14.45
C ILE A 212 10.31 0.05 -13.95
N THR A 213 11.44 0.48 -13.38
CA THR A 213 12.48 -0.42 -12.84
C THR A 213 12.50 -0.36 -11.32
N ALA A 214 12.90 -1.45 -10.67
CA ALA A 214 13.02 -1.59 -9.22
C ALA A 214 11.72 -1.51 -8.40
N ASP A 215 10.56 -1.31 -9.04
CA ASP A 215 9.25 -1.39 -8.38
C ASP A 215 8.22 -2.08 -9.29
N PRO A 216 8.23 -3.42 -9.34
CA PRO A 216 7.23 -4.17 -10.10
C PRO A 216 5.79 -3.93 -9.65
N SER A 217 5.57 -3.54 -8.39
CA SER A 217 4.23 -3.27 -7.87
C SER A 217 3.57 -2.07 -8.57
N THR A 218 4.34 -1.02 -8.89
CA THR A 218 3.81 0.13 -9.66
C THR A 218 3.39 -0.29 -11.07
N ALA A 219 4.19 -1.11 -11.76
CA ALA A 219 3.82 -1.64 -13.07
C ALA A 219 2.55 -2.51 -13.00
N TRP A 220 2.42 -3.33 -11.95
CA TRP A 220 1.23 -4.14 -11.70
C TRP A 220 -0.01 -3.26 -11.47
N ARG A 221 0.07 -2.22 -10.64
CA ARG A 221 -1.06 -1.31 -10.35
C ARG A 221 -1.57 -0.64 -11.62
N TYR A 222 -0.65 -0.15 -12.44
CA TYR A 222 -1.00 0.50 -13.71
C TYR A 222 -1.65 -0.49 -14.70
N PHE A 223 -1.05 -1.67 -14.88
CA PHE A 223 -1.63 -2.73 -15.71
C PHE A 223 -3.00 -3.17 -15.20
N SER A 224 -3.12 -3.48 -13.92
CA SER A 224 -4.36 -3.99 -13.31
C SER A 224 -5.51 -3.02 -13.48
N MET A 225 -5.26 -1.71 -13.30
CA MET A 225 -6.25 -0.66 -13.52
C MET A 225 -6.77 -0.65 -14.95
N ILE A 226 -5.90 -0.73 -15.96
CA ILE A 226 -6.29 -0.69 -17.38
C ILE A 226 -7.00 -1.98 -17.77
N TYR A 227 -6.42 -3.14 -17.42
CA TYR A 227 -6.98 -4.43 -17.74
C TYR A 227 -8.37 -4.63 -17.13
N SER A 228 -8.57 -4.20 -15.87
CA SER A 228 -9.87 -4.30 -15.18
C SER A 228 -10.95 -3.39 -15.78
N GLY A 229 -10.58 -2.40 -16.58
CA GLY A 229 -11.52 -1.62 -17.38
C GLY A 229 -12.12 -2.40 -18.56
N LEU A 230 -11.39 -3.40 -19.06
CA LEU A 230 -11.78 -4.23 -20.21
C LEU A 230 -12.35 -5.60 -19.79
N ALA A 231 -11.78 -6.22 -18.75
CA ALA A 231 -12.03 -7.61 -18.41
C ALA A 231 -12.20 -7.81 -16.91
N GLY A 232 -12.64 -9.01 -16.53
CA GLY A 232 -12.72 -9.45 -15.15
C GLY A 232 -11.35 -9.77 -14.53
N PRO A 233 -11.32 -10.27 -13.29
CA PRO A 233 -10.08 -10.56 -12.58
C PRO A 233 -9.27 -11.66 -13.28
N LEU A 234 -7.93 -11.59 -13.16
CA LEU A 234 -7.02 -12.58 -13.76
C LEU A 234 -7.14 -13.96 -13.15
N VAL A 235 -7.58 -14.04 -11.93
CA VAL A 235 -7.82 -15.31 -11.20
C VAL A 235 -9.14 -15.26 -10.46
N THR A 236 -9.82 -16.41 -10.38
CA THR A 236 -11.10 -16.61 -9.70
C THR A 236 -11.00 -17.79 -8.73
N ASP A 237 -12.11 -18.15 -8.10
CA ASP A 237 -12.25 -19.29 -7.20
C ASP A 237 -11.16 -19.26 -6.10
N SER A 238 -11.11 -18.13 -5.38
CA SER A 238 -10.12 -17.88 -4.33
C SER A 238 -8.66 -18.06 -4.79
N GLY A 239 -8.40 -17.78 -6.09
CA GLY A 239 -7.07 -17.86 -6.69
C GLY A 239 -6.68 -19.22 -7.25
N THR A 240 -7.58 -20.17 -7.36
CA THR A 240 -7.28 -21.52 -7.89
C THR A 240 -7.48 -21.65 -9.39
N ARG A 241 -8.19 -20.71 -10.03
CA ARG A 241 -8.47 -20.74 -11.47
C ARG A 241 -8.00 -19.49 -12.18
N ILE A 242 -7.25 -19.68 -13.28
CA ILE A 242 -6.86 -18.60 -14.20
C ILE A 242 -8.08 -18.18 -15.03
N SER A 243 -8.34 -16.86 -15.10
CA SER A 243 -9.48 -16.26 -15.81
C SER A 243 -9.03 -15.11 -16.74
N ILE A 244 -7.95 -15.32 -17.49
CA ILE A 244 -7.41 -14.31 -18.40
C ILE A 244 -8.29 -14.14 -19.63
N ASP A 245 -8.67 -12.91 -19.95
CA ASP A 245 -9.05 -12.50 -21.29
C ASP A 245 -7.78 -12.09 -22.05
N GLU A 246 -7.34 -12.94 -23.00
CA GLU A 246 -6.07 -12.75 -23.72
C GLU A 246 -6.11 -11.56 -24.67
N GLU A 247 -7.27 -11.24 -25.24
CA GLU A 247 -7.44 -10.09 -26.12
C GLU A 247 -7.31 -8.79 -25.34
N ALA A 248 -8.07 -8.65 -24.26
CA ALA A 248 -8.01 -7.51 -23.35
C ALA A 248 -6.60 -7.32 -22.78
N MET A 249 -5.93 -8.41 -22.42
CA MET A 249 -4.56 -8.37 -21.92
C MET A 249 -3.57 -7.90 -22.98
N ARG A 250 -3.71 -8.40 -24.22
CA ARG A 250 -2.85 -7.97 -25.32
C ARG A 250 -3.06 -6.49 -25.67
N GLU A 251 -4.32 -6.02 -25.67
CA GLU A 251 -4.66 -4.62 -25.88
C GLU A 251 -4.06 -3.73 -24.77
N THR A 252 -4.19 -4.14 -23.52
CA THR A 252 -3.57 -3.46 -22.37
C THR A 252 -2.06 -3.33 -22.55
N PHE A 253 -1.38 -4.41 -22.85
CA PHE A 253 0.08 -4.39 -23.09
C PHE A 253 0.47 -3.53 -24.29
N ALA A 254 -0.29 -3.58 -25.39
CA ALA A 254 -0.03 -2.76 -26.57
C ALA A 254 -0.16 -1.27 -26.27
N PHE A 255 -1.21 -0.87 -25.52
CA PHE A 255 -1.38 0.50 -25.07
C PHE A 255 -0.23 0.95 -24.16
N MET A 256 0.11 0.19 -23.13
CA MET A 256 1.20 0.53 -22.21
C MET A 256 2.54 0.68 -22.97
N ARG A 257 2.81 -0.22 -23.91
CA ARG A 257 4.03 -0.18 -24.74
C ARG A 257 4.06 1.02 -25.67
N SER A 258 2.92 1.51 -26.16
CA SER A 258 2.85 2.66 -27.06
C SER A 258 3.42 3.93 -26.43
N LEU A 259 3.21 4.14 -25.14
CA LEU A 259 3.76 5.28 -24.40
C LEU A 259 5.29 5.29 -24.37
N THR A 260 5.91 4.12 -24.15
CA THR A 260 7.37 4.00 -24.08
C THR A 260 8.01 3.89 -25.46
N ALA A 261 7.39 3.17 -26.41
CA ALA A 261 7.87 3.04 -27.79
C ALA A 261 7.82 4.37 -28.54
N GLY A 262 6.80 5.20 -28.28
CA GLY A 262 6.66 6.53 -28.85
C GLY A 262 7.54 7.59 -28.19
N GLY A 263 8.33 7.25 -27.16
CA GLY A 263 9.17 8.20 -26.44
C GLY A 263 8.38 9.26 -25.65
N LEU A 264 7.09 9.00 -25.39
CA LEU A 264 6.25 9.84 -24.50
C LEU A 264 6.58 9.59 -23.04
N MET A 265 7.01 8.36 -22.73
CA MET A 265 7.56 7.96 -21.44
C MET A 265 8.95 7.32 -21.63
N PRO A 266 9.87 7.43 -20.63
CA PRO A 266 11.10 6.64 -20.67
C PRO A 266 10.77 5.13 -20.57
N SER A 267 11.56 4.29 -21.24
CA SER A 267 11.40 2.83 -21.18
C SER A 267 12.12 2.18 -19.99
N SER A 268 12.90 2.96 -19.24
CA SER A 268 13.64 2.53 -18.05
C SER A 268 13.79 3.72 -17.12
N LEU A 269 13.17 3.63 -15.93
CA LEU A 269 13.20 4.67 -14.91
C LEU A 269 12.82 4.06 -13.57
N ASN A 270 13.55 4.38 -12.50
CA ASN A 270 13.16 4.01 -11.15
C ASN A 270 12.25 5.08 -10.50
N GLY A 271 11.66 4.76 -9.37
CA GLY A 271 10.73 5.67 -8.68
C GLY A 271 11.37 7.00 -8.31
N SER A 272 12.61 7.00 -7.78
CA SER A 272 13.31 8.24 -7.44
C SER A 272 13.55 9.12 -8.68
N GLY A 273 13.89 8.51 -9.82
CA GLY A 273 14.03 9.22 -11.08
C GLY A 273 12.70 9.78 -11.59
N ALA A 274 11.60 9.02 -11.48
CA ALA A 274 10.26 9.49 -11.86
C ALA A 274 9.85 10.70 -11.02
N ASN A 275 10.01 10.61 -9.70
CA ASN A 275 9.72 11.70 -8.77
C ASN A 275 10.58 12.95 -9.05
N ALA A 276 11.88 12.76 -9.34
CA ALA A 276 12.77 13.87 -9.68
C ALA A 276 12.40 14.55 -11.00
N LEU A 277 12.07 13.79 -12.05
CA LEU A 277 11.63 14.36 -13.32
C LEU A 277 10.31 15.13 -13.18
N PHE A 278 9.37 14.60 -12.41
CA PHE A 278 8.09 15.26 -12.19
C PHE A 278 8.25 16.54 -11.35
N SER A 279 8.91 16.47 -10.20
CA SER A 279 9.06 17.61 -9.28
C SER A 279 9.95 18.74 -9.82
N THR A 280 10.80 18.45 -10.80
CA THR A 280 11.62 19.47 -11.49
C THR A 280 10.99 20.00 -12.78
N GLY A 281 9.73 19.66 -13.07
CA GLY A 281 9.01 20.13 -14.26
C GLY A 281 9.50 19.53 -15.59
N LYS A 282 10.21 18.39 -15.54
CA LYS A 282 10.66 17.68 -16.73
C LYS A 282 9.68 16.60 -17.21
N ALA A 283 8.62 16.36 -16.45
CA ALA A 283 7.53 15.47 -16.82
C ALA A 283 6.18 16.16 -16.61
N GLY A 284 5.25 15.93 -17.56
CA GLY A 284 3.91 16.50 -17.53
C GLY A 284 2.99 15.77 -16.56
N PHE A 285 2.91 14.46 -16.72
CA PHE A 285 2.16 13.55 -15.85
C PHE A 285 3.08 12.62 -15.07
N LEU A 286 2.61 12.21 -13.88
CA LEU A 286 3.20 11.11 -13.12
C LEU A 286 2.10 10.11 -12.76
N PHE A 287 2.37 8.81 -12.96
CA PHE A 287 1.49 7.71 -12.57
C PHE A 287 2.05 7.10 -11.28
N ASP A 288 1.41 7.38 -10.16
CA ASP A 288 1.84 6.88 -8.86
C ASP A 288 0.65 6.84 -7.88
N GLY A 289 0.88 6.40 -6.67
CA GLY A 289 -0.10 6.48 -5.59
C GLY A 289 -0.12 7.85 -4.92
N GLU A 290 -1.25 8.20 -4.35
CA GLU A 290 -1.49 9.49 -3.72
C GLU A 290 -0.55 9.76 -2.53
N TRP A 291 0.07 8.73 -1.94
CA TRP A 291 1.09 8.84 -0.87
C TRP A 291 2.32 9.69 -1.23
N GLN A 292 2.47 10.05 -2.51
CA GLN A 292 3.53 10.96 -2.95
C GLN A 292 3.21 12.44 -2.70
N ILE A 293 1.96 12.79 -2.41
CA ILE A 293 1.50 14.17 -2.20
C ILE A 293 2.36 14.95 -1.19
N PRO A 294 2.70 14.40 0.00
CA PRO A 294 3.53 15.13 0.96
C PRO A 294 4.90 15.51 0.41
N SER A 295 5.51 14.63 -0.38
CA SER A 295 6.81 14.87 -0.98
C SER A 295 6.79 16.07 -1.93
N TYR A 296 5.75 16.21 -2.75
CA TYR A 296 5.63 17.32 -3.70
C TYR A 296 5.21 18.64 -3.06
N ARG A 297 4.44 18.60 -1.97
CA ARG A 297 4.10 19.81 -1.19
C ARG A 297 5.34 20.50 -0.58
N MET A 298 6.40 19.73 -0.31
CA MET A 298 7.66 20.28 0.21
C MET A 298 8.52 20.96 -0.87
N VAL A 299 8.24 20.77 -2.15
CA VAL A 299 9.03 21.34 -3.25
C VAL A 299 8.59 22.77 -3.50
N LYS A 300 9.43 23.72 -3.11
CA LYS A 300 9.15 25.16 -3.24
C LYS A 300 8.91 25.57 -4.70
N GLY A 301 7.78 26.20 -4.96
CA GLY A 301 7.43 26.71 -6.30
C GLY A 301 6.92 25.65 -7.26
N PHE A 302 6.86 24.37 -6.88
CA PHE A 302 6.28 23.34 -7.70
C PHE A 302 4.75 23.31 -7.55
N ARG A 303 4.03 23.43 -8.65
CA ARG A 303 2.57 23.38 -8.70
C ARG A 303 2.11 22.12 -9.37
N PHE A 304 1.47 21.27 -8.61
CA PHE A 304 0.87 20.02 -9.09
C PHE A 304 -0.57 19.91 -8.62
N ASP A 305 -1.32 19.07 -9.30
CA ASP A 305 -2.63 18.62 -8.82
C ASP A 305 -2.82 17.14 -9.19
N VAL A 306 -3.88 16.53 -8.71
CA VAL A 306 -4.13 15.08 -8.81
C VAL A 306 -5.57 14.85 -9.22
N VAL A 307 -5.76 13.93 -10.18
CA VAL A 307 -7.09 13.50 -10.63
C VAL A 307 -7.14 11.96 -10.72
N PRO A 308 -8.32 11.35 -10.70
CA PRO A 308 -8.46 9.94 -11.04
C PRO A 308 -7.96 9.68 -12.47
N PHE A 309 -7.46 8.48 -12.74
CA PHE A 309 -7.22 8.09 -14.12
C PHE A 309 -8.54 8.10 -14.93
N PRO A 310 -8.50 8.55 -16.18
CA PRO A 310 -9.66 8.41 -17.08
C PRO A 310 -9.88 6.93 -17.42
N ALA A 311 -11.05 6.62 -17.98
CA ALA A 311 -11.29 5.33 -18.61
C ALA A 311 -10.39 5.20 -19.86
N LEU A 312 -9.30 4.44 -19.78
CA LEU A 312 -8.30 4.36 -20.86
C LEU A 312 -8.74 3.42 -22.00
N LEU A 313 -9.13 2.20 -21.66
CA LEU A 313 -9.52 1.18 -22.65
C LEU A 313 -10.95 0.63 -22.41
N GLY A 314 -11.53 0.87 -21.27
CA GLY A 314 -12.86 0.37 -20.93
C GLY A 314 -13.92 1.45 -20.92
N PRO A 315 -15.19 1.10 -20.73
CA PRO A 315 -16.31 2.05 -20.74
C PRO A 315 -16.38 2.90 -19.47
N LYS A 316 -15.67 2.53 -18.40
CA LYS A 316 -15.69 3.20 -17.10
C LYS A 316 -14.28 3.35 -16.54
N PRO A 317 -14.00 4.44 -15.83
CA PRO A 317 -12.76 4.55 -15.08
C PRO A 317 -12.72 3.48 -13.99
N VAL A 318 -11.54 2.90 -13.79
CA VAL A 318 -11.23 1.98 -12.70
C VAL A 318 -10.07 2.57 -11.92
N ALA A 319 -10.20 2.65 -10.61
CA ALA A 319 -9.11 3.01 -9.74
C ALA A 319 -8.51 1.72 -9.14
N TYR A 320 -7.27 1.38 -9.48
CA TYR A 320 -6.57 0.41 -8.63
C TYR A 320 -6.39 1.03 -7.26
N ALA A 321 -6.76 0.33 -6.23
CA ALA A 321 -6.59 0.79 -4.86
C ALA A 321 -6.28 -0.36 -3.90
N ASP A 322 -5.70 -0.02 -2.77
CA ASP A 322 -5.71 -0.86 -1.59
C ASP A 322 -6.20 -0.03 -0.40
N SER A 323 -6.24 -0.61 0.77
CA SER A 323 -6.61 0.08 2.00
C SER A 323 -5.69 -0.37 3.13
N HIS A 324 -5.17 0.56 3.88
CA HIS A 324 -4.66 0.25 5.21
C HIS A 324 -5.84 -0.02 6.13
N ALA A 325 -5.71 -1.03 6.95
CA ALA A 325 -6.73 -1.41 7.89
C ALA A 325 -6.11 -1.78 9.24
N LEU A 326 -6.86 -1.54 10.28
CA LEU A 326 -6.50 -1.89 11.65
C LEU A 326 -6.98 -3.30 11.92
N VAL A 327 -6.07 -4.17 12.32
CA VAL A 327 -6.35 -5.57 12.68
C VAL A 327 -5.99 -5.82 14.13
N VAL A 328 -6.72 -6.72 14.75
CA VAL A 328 -6.44 -7.23 16.09
C VAL A 328 -5.88 -8.65 15.93
N PRO A 329 -4.57 -8.87 16.08
CA PRO A 329 -4.00 -10.20 15.99
C PRO A 329 -4.51 -11.08 17.14
N ARG A 330 -4.71 -12.38 16.86
CA ARG A 330 -5.21 -13.33 17.86
C ARG A 330 -4.23 -13.50 19.00
N ASN A 331 -4.73 -13.32 20.22
CA ASN A 331 -3.96 -13.48 21.45
C ASN A 331 -4.84 -14.06 22.57
N ALA A 332 -4.70 -15.34 22.87
CA ALA A 332 -5.47 -15.99 23.92
C ALA A 332 -5.21 -15.43 25.34
N GLY A 333 -4.06 -14.77 25.54
CA GLY A 333 -3.70 -14.14 26.80
C GLY A 333 -4.14 -12.68 26.94
N ARG A 334 -4.79 -12.09 25.92
CA ARG A 334 -5.21 -10.69 25.97
C ARG A 334 -6.33 -10.48 27.01
N SER A 335 -6.11 -9.59 27.96
CA SER A 335 -7.13 -9.25 28.94
C SER A 335 -8.28 -8.43 28.34
N ALA A 336 -9.45 -8.46 28.97
CA ALA A 336 -10.59 -7.64 28.57
C ALA A 336 -10.29 -6.13 28.64
N ALA A 337 -9.40 -5.69 29.53
CA ALA A 337 -8.95 -4.30 29.60
C ALA A 337 -8.17 -3.92 28.35
N ARG A 338 -7.17 -4.71 27.95
CA ARG A 338 -6.37 -4.49 26.73
C ARG A 338 -7.24 -4.52 25.46
N THR A 339 -8.24 -5.41 25.41
CA THR A 339 -9.19 -5.44 24.28
C THR A 339 -9.97 -4.13 24.16
N ARG A 340 -10.46 -3.58 25.29
CA ARG A 340 -11.16 -2.28 25.30
C ARG A 340 -10.25 -1.12 24.91
N ASP A 341 -9.01 -1.12 25.39
CA ASP A 341 -8.05 -0.04 25.10
C ASP A 341 -7.60 -0.10 23.63
N ALA A 342 -7.39 -1.30 23.06
CA ALA A 342 -7.19 -1.49 21.64
C ALA A 342 -8.37 -0.97 20.80
N ALA A 343 -9.61 -1.26 21.19
CA ALA A 343 -10.81 -0.75 20.51
C ALA A 343 -10.89 0.78 20.56
N ARG A 344 -10.59 1.41 21.71
CA ARG A 344 -10.52 2.87 21.85
C ARG A 344 -9.45 3.48 20.96
N PHE A 345 -8.27 2.85 20.91
CA PHE A 345 -7.20 3.31 20.04
C PHE A 345 -7.60 3.24 18.56
N ILE A 346 -8.18 2.13 18.11
CA ILE A 346 -8.70 2.00 16.74
C ILE A 346 -9.73 3.10 16.45
N LYS A 347 -10.67 3.33 17.38
CA LYS A 347 -11.69 4.38 17.20
C LYS A 347 -11.09 5.78 17.12
N SER A 348 -10.08 6.08 17.93
CA SER A 348 -9.35 7.35 17.87
C SER A 348 -8.70 7.57 16.51
N LEU A 349 -8.04 6.54 15.95
CA LEU A 349 -7.45 6.64 14.60
C LEU A 349 -8.49 6.90 13.51
N LEU A 350 -9.70 6.31 13.64
CA LEU A 350 -10.78 6.59 12.70
C LEU A 350 -11.28 8.04 12.79
N ASP A 351 -11.47 8.55 14.00
CA ASP A 351 -11.95 9.91 14.24
C ASP A 351 -10.92 10.96 13.76
N ASP A 352 -9.63 10.67 13.92
CA ASP A 352 -8.52 11.53 13.51
C ASP A 352 -8.07 11.26 12.06
N SER A 353 -8.80 10.44 11.29
CA SER A 353 -8.37 10.06 9.92
C SER A 353 -8.33 11.22 8.92
N ALA A 354 -8.82 12.42 9.28
CA ALA A 354 -8.57 13.65 8.51
C ALA A 354 -7.09 14.09 8.57
N VAL A 355 -6.37 13.78 9.65
CA VAL A 355 -4.91 13.95 9.75
C VAL A 355 -4.22 12.96 8.82
N TRP A 356 -4.67 11.70 8.83
CA TRP A 356 -4.19 10.66 7.92
C TRP A 356 -4.34 11.06 6.45
N ALA A 357 -5.48 11.66 6.10
CA ALA A 357 -5.78 12.13 4.77
C ALA A 357 -4.81 13.22 4.25
N GLN A 358 -4.05 13.91 5.10
CA GLN A 358 -3.02 14.86 4.67
C GLN A 358 -1.90 14.16 3.88
N GLY A 359 -1.69 12.86 4.10
CA GLY A 359 -0.82 11.99 3.30
C GLY A 359 -1.31 11.74 1.87
N GLY A 360 -2.57 12.06 1.58
CA GLY A 360 -3.21 11.77 0.28
C GLY A 360 -4.36 10.78 0.40
N HIS A 361 -4.40 10.03 1.47
CA HIS A 361 -5.35 8.94 1.71
C HIS A 361 -6.80 9.41 1.76
N ILE A 362 -7.72 8.58 1.26
CA ILE A 362 -9.15 8.83 1.37
C ILE A 362 -9.64 8.08 2.62
N PRO A 363 -10.14 8.76 3.68
CA PRO A 363 -10.67 8.08 4.85
C PRO A 363 -11.75 7.06 4.46
N ALA A 364 -11.61 5.81 4.89
CA ALA A 364 -12.67 4.81 4.71
C ALA A 364 -13.86 5.08 5.66
N TRP A 365 -13.61 5.76 6.77
CA TRP A 365 -14.58 6.17 7.77
C TRP A 365 -15.43 7.35 7.26
N LEU A 366 -16.67 7.09 6.88
CA LEU A 366 -17.59 8.08 6.27
C LEU A 366 -17.84 9.33 7.13
N PRO A 367 -17.91 9.27 8.48
CA PRO A 367 -18.02 10.48 9.27
C PRO A 367 -16.89 11.47 9.03
N THR A 368 -15.64 11.00 8.96
CA THR A 368 -14.50 11.86 8.62
C THR A 368 -14.50 12.24 7.13
N GLN A 369 -14.75 11.29 6.23
CA GLN A 369 -14.77 11.56 4.79
C GLN A 369 -15.80 12.66 4.41
N ARG A 370 -16.90 12.77 5.15
CA ARG A 370 -17.95 13.80 4.95
C ARG A 370 -17.73 15.06 5.78
N SER A 371 -16.69 15.08 6.61
CA SER A 371 -16.40 16.25 7.45
C SER A 371 -15.80 17.40 6.65
N LYS A 372 -16.01 18.64 7.15
CA LYS A 372 -15.35 19.82 6.60
C LYS A 372 -13.82 19.68 6.61
N ALA A 373 -13.26 19.06 7.64
CA ALA A 373 -11.83 18.85 7.81
C ALA A 373 -11.21 18.03 6.66
N PHE A 374 -11.94 17.08 6.07
CA PHE A 374 -11.49 16.35 4.88
C PHE A 374 -11.87 17.06 3.58
N LEU A 375 -13.10 17.56 3.47
CA LEU A 375 -13.61 18.17 2.22
C LEU A 375 -12.87 19.45 1.81
N ASP A 376 -12.24 20.13 2.76
CA ASP A 376 -11.38 21.29 2.49
C ASP A 376 -9.99 20.90 1.99
N GLN A 377 -9.61 19.61 2.05
CA GLN A 377 -8.28 19.16 1.61
C GLN A 377 -8.21 19.04 0.09
N SER A 378 -7.15 19.61 -0.47
CA SER A 378 -6.80 19.50 -1.89
C SER A 378 -5.38 18.93 -1.99
N PRO A 379 -5.10 18.00 -2.93
CA PRO A 379 -5.97 17.52 -4.01
C PRO A 379 -6.93 16.39 -3.65
N GLN A 380 -6.99 15.93 -2.39
CA GLN A 380 -7.72 14.71 -1.97
C GLN A 380 -9.19 14.71 -2.41
N ARG A 381 -9.87 15.86 -2.32
CA ARG A 381 -11.27 16.00 -2.76
C ARG A 381 -11.48 15.69 -4.25
N ASN A 382 -10.44 15.85 -5.09
CA ASN A 382 -10.57 15.67 -6.54
C ASN A 382 -10.74 14.21 -6.92
N TYR A 383 -10.21 13.29 -6.10
CA TYR A 383 -10.23 11.85 -6.38
C TYR A 383 -10.94 11.00 -5.33
N VAL A 384 -11.70 11.61 -4.41
CA VAL A 384 -12.46 10.90 -3.38
C VAL A 384 -13.36 9.80 -3.97
N ARG A 385 -13.86 10.00 -5.19
CA ARG A 385 -14.67 9.02 -5.90
C ARG A 385 -13.94 7.70 -6.13
N ALA A 386 -12.63 7.72 -6.26
CA ALA A 386 -11.83 6.51 -6.45
C ALA A 386 -12.00 5.47 -5.32
N ALA A 387 -12.38 5.89 -4.10
CA ALA A 387 -12.66 4.97 -3.00
C ALA A 387 -13.94 4.14 -3.21
N PHE A 388 -14.87 4.62 -4.03
CA PHE A 388 -16.12 3.91 -4.35
C PHE A 388 -15.97 3.00 -5.58
N ASP A 389 -15.07 3.35 -6.49
CA ASP A 389 -14.79 2.63 -7.73
C ASP A 389 -13.49 1.80 -7.63
N ALA A 390 -13.05 1.51 -6.39
CA ALA A 390 -11.80 0.85 -6.09
C ALA A 390 -11.78 -0.62 -6.53
N GLN A 391 -10.78 -0.97 -7.32
CA GLN A 391 -10.42 -2.33 -7.69
C GLN A 391 -9.21 -2.78 -6.90
N TYR A 392 -9.42 -3.74 -6.02
CA TYR A 392 -8.36 -4.36 -5.22
C TYR A 392 -7.71 -5.54 -5.97
N ASP A 393 -6.55 -5.97 -5.48
CA ASP A 393 -5.96 -7.24 -5.91
C ASP A 393 -6.98 -8.39 -5.82
N PRO A 394 -6.86 -9.39 -6.71
CA PRO A 394 -7.70 -10.59 -6.63
C PRO A 394 -7.67 -11.21 -5.23
N ALA A 395 -8.79 -11.72 -4.77
CA ALA A 395 -8.89 -12.37 -3.46
C ALA A 395 -8.24 -13.76 -3.51
N ALA A 396 -6.93 -13.82 -3.27
CA ALA A 396 -6.16 -15.06 -3.19
C ALA A 396 -5.08 -14.94 -2.11
N TRP A 397 -4.69 -16.06 -1.51
CA TRP A 397 -3.72 -16.07 -0.41
C TRP A 397 -2.33 -15.55 -0.81
N TYR A 398 -1.97 -15.64 -2.09
CA TYR A 398 -0.66 -15.24 -2.62
C TYR A 398 -0.60 -13.81 -3.17
N THR A 399 -1.71 -13.10 -3.22
CA THR A 399 -1.80 -11.73 -3.76
C THR A 399 -1.62 -10.67 -2.66
N GLY A 400 -1.70 -9.41 -3.06
CA GLY A 400 -1.74 -8.26 -2.17
C GLY A 400 -0.42 -7.48 -2.09
N ALA A 401 -0.48 -6.36 -1.40
CA ALA A 401 0.58 -5.38 -1.28
C ALA A 401 1.92 -5.99 -0.87
N GLY A 402 2.97 -5.75 -1.68
CA GLY A 402 4.32 -6.26 -1.44
C GLY A 402 4.46 -7.79 -1.50
N SER A 403 3.55 -8.51 -2.17
CA SER A 403 3.63 -9.96 -2.36
C SER A 403 4.60 -10.34 -3.48
N ASP A 404 5.06 -11.59 -3.44
CA ASP A 404 5.83 -12.17 -4.53
C ASP A 404 5.03 -12.23 -5.83
N PHE A 405 3.70 -12.33 -5.73
CA PHE A 405 2.80 -12.23 -6.88
C PHE A 405 2.96 -10.89 -7.58
N GLN A 406 2.81 -9.76 -6.88
CA GLN A 406 3.00 -8.43 -7.48
C GLN A 406 4.39 -8.27 -8.09
N SER A 407 5.42 -8.80 -7.43
CA SER A 407 6.80 -8.76 -7.94
C SER A 407 6.96 -9.56 -9.23
N THR A 408 6.39 -10.75 -9.30
CA THR A 408 6.51 -11.66 -10.46
C THR A 408 5.73 -11.11 -11.65
N VAL A 409 4.42 -10.84 -11.49
CA VAL A 409 3.59 -10.35 -12.60
C VAL A 409 4.00 -8.94 -13.05
N GLY A 410 4.44 -8.10 -12.11
CA GLY A 410 4.96 -6.77 -12.41
C GLY A 410 6.26 -6.83 -13.23
N SER A 411 7.11 -7.83 -13.02
CA SER A 411 8.32 -8.03 -13.83
C SER A 411 7.98 -8.33 -15.28
N THR A 412 6.99 -9.17 -15.55
CA THR A 412 6.49 -9.44 -16.92
C THR A 412 5.96 -8.14 -17.57
N ILE A 413 5.28 -7.29 -16.81
CA ILE A 413 4.79 -5.98 -17.29
C ILE A 413 5.95 -5.02 -17.59
N ILE A 414 6.95 -4.98 -16.73
CA ILE A 414 8.18 -4.19 -16.95
C ILE A 414 8.88 -4.62 -18.24
N ASP A 415 8.90 -5.92 -18.58
CA ASP A 415 9.48 -6.41 -19.81
C ASP A 415 8.76 -5.88 -21.06
N VAL A 416 7.45 -5.69 -21.00
CA VAL A 416 6.69 -5.01 -22.06
C VAL A 416 7.06 -3.53 -22.13
N LEU A 417 7.00 -2.81 -21.02
CA LEU A 417 7.29 -1.37 -20.97
C LEU A 417 8.70 -1.05 -21.47
N SER A 418 9.68 -1.89 -21.13
CA SER A 418 11.08 -1.74 -21.57
C SER A 418 11.32 -2.26 -22.99
N GLY A 419 10.36 -2.94 -23.61
CA GLY A 419 10.50 -3.52 -24.96
C GLY A 419 11.30 -4.81 -25.00
N ARG A 420 11.57 -5.44 -23.85
CA ARG A 420 12.25 -6.74 -23.79
C ARG A 420 11.36 -7.91 -24.25
N THR A 421 10.05 -7.75 -24.15
CA THR A 421 9.08 -8.70 -24.69
C THR A 421 7.97 -8.00 -25.47
N SER A 422 7.35 -8.71 -26.42
CA SER A 422 6.19 -8.21 -27.14
C SER A 422 4.90 -8.38 -26.31
N PRO A 423 3.82 -7.60 -26.57
CA PRO A 423 2.52 -7.81 -25.95
C PRO A 423 2.04 -9.26 -26.01
N ARG A 424 2.23 -9.94 -27.15
CA ARG A 424 1.87 -11.36 -27.33
C ARG A 424 2.71 -12.29 -26.47
N GLY A 425 4.03 -12.04 -26.39
CA GLY A 425 4.93 -12.83 -25.53
C GLY A 425 4.61 -12.66 -24.04
N ALA A 426 4.24 -11.46 -23.65
CA ALA A 426 3.86 -11.16 -22.26
C ALA A 426 2.56 -11.86 -21.82
N VAL A 427 1.60 -12.06 -22.70
CA VAL A 427 0.38 -12.87 -22.40
C VAL A 427 0.77 -14.29 -22.00
N ALA A 428 1.69 -14.92 -22.76
CA ALA A 428 2.19 -16.25 -22.42
C ALA A 428 2.97 -16.27 -21.09
N GLY A 429 3.82 -15.26 -20.87
CA GLY A 429 4.55 -15.08 -19.61
C GLY A 429 3.61 -14.93 -18.40
N MET A 430 2.64 -14.04 -18.51
CA MET A 430 1.64 -13.83 -17.45
C MET A 430 0.85 -15.11 -17.14
N ARG A 431 0.46 -15.88 -18.16
CA ARG A 431 -0.21 -17.17 -17.97
C ARG A 431 0.69 -18.17 -17.22
N ALA A 432 1.98 -18.22 -17.56
CA ALA A 432 2.94 -19.09 -16.90
C ALA A 432 3.13 -18.68 -15.41
N ASP A 433 3.24 -17.40 -15.13
CA ASP A 433 3.35 -16.86 -13.78
C ASP A 433 2.12 -17.21 -12.95
N LEU A 434 0.91 -16.95 -13.49
CA LEU A 434 -0.35 -17.27 -12.81
C LEU A 434 -0.50 -18.78 -12.55
N LYS A 435 -0.05 -19.64 -13.48
CA LYS A 435 -0.09 -21.09 -13.30
C LYS A 435 0.74 -21.53 -12.09
N ARG A 436 1.89 -20.91 -11.84
CA ARG A 436 2.71 -21.20 -10.66
C ARG A 436 1.96 -20.96 -9.35
N TYR A 437 1.20 -19.85 -9.28
CA TYR A 437 0.45 -19.47 -8.09
C TYR A 437 -0.83 -20.29 -7.92
N THR A 438 -1.61 -20.48 -9.00
CA THR A 438 -2.89 -21.19 -8.93
C THR A 438 -2.73 -22.69 -8.63
N THR A 439 -1.55 -23.27 -8.86
CA THR A 439 -1.22 -24.66 -8.54
C THR A 439 -0.43 -24.82 -7.25
N ALA A 440 0.06 -23.74 -6.65
CA ALA A 440 0.78 -23.78 -5.39
C ALA A 440 -0.18 -24.06 -4.22
N ARG A 441 0.30 -24.84 -3.26
CA ARG A 441 -0.45 -25.08 -2.03
C ARG A 441 -0.31 -23.86 -1.11
N PRO A 442 -1.42 -23.41 -0.48
CA PRO A 442 -1.32 -22.37 0.54
C PRO A 442 -0.44 -22.84 1.70
N PRO A 443 0.32 -21.93 2.34
CA PRO A 443 1.23 -22.26 3.45
C PRO A 443 0.49 -22.74 4.70
N VAL A 444 -0.82 -22.50 4.74
CA VAL A 444 -1.73 -22.95 5.81
C VAL A 444 -2.94 -23.60 5.16
N THR A 445 -3.55 -24.55 5.85
CA THR A 445 -4.80 -25.16 5.37
C THR A 445 -5.89 -24.11 5.44
N MET A 446 -6.31 -23.63 4.28
CA MET A 446 -7.49 -22.78 4.17
C MET A 446 -8.71 -23.64 4.56
N LYS A 447 -9.34 -23.36 5.69
CA LYS A 447 -10.55 -24.07 6.13
C LYS A 447 -11.76 -23.51 5.42
#